data_a35ce831997e08def320fb972aae7df9
#
_entry.id   a35ce831997e08def320fb972aae7df9
#
_cell.length_a   1.000
_cell.length_b   1.000
_cell.length_c   1.000
_cell.angle_alpha   90.00
_cell.angle_beta   90.00
_cell.angle_gamma   90.00
#
_symmetry.space_group_name_H-M   'P 1'
#
loop_
_entity.id
_entity.type
_entity.pdbx_description
1 polymer ?
#
loop_
_entity_poly.entity_id
_entity_poly.type
_entity_poly.pdbx_seq_one_letter_code
_entity_poly.pdbx_strand_id
1 'polypeptide(L)'
;MAARSLQSVTITFGLVTIPVKMYAATNPRAGISFTMLDASGGRVKQQYVSAESGEVVPRTEMIKGYEFEKDRFVTFTKEELKALEQASSGAVEITEFVPAASIDPVFYEKAYYLGPDKGGAKPYRLLAEAMRDSGRSAIGRWAARGKQYLVNIRVVEQGLILQELLYADEVRSIDEVEIPDAKVNSKELALANQLIDSITSKSFDPTQYKDDVKDRIEEQIQKKVAGEEITVADDAAGASKGAKVIDIMDALRASLKRRGGNGAAADAADSRGSAARKTTAKRAAEKKTAKKSARKAVGKTVRKAA
;
A
#
# COMPACT_ATOMS: atom_id res chain seq x y z
N MET A 1 0.79 -15.09 -10.98
CA MET A 1 -0.61 -15.35 -11.41
C MET A 1 -1.16 -14.08 -12.04
N ALA A 2 -1.96 -14.18 -13.13
CA ALA A 2 -2.61 -13.00 -13.71
C ALA A 2 -3.64 -12.43 -12.72
N ALA A 3 -3.68 -11.10 -12.60
CA ALA A 3 -4.65 -10.42 -11.74
C ALA A 3 -6.08 -10.68 -12.23
N ARG A 4 -6.99 -11.01 -11.31
CA ARG A 4 -8.41 -11.20 -11.63
C ARG A 4 -9.08 -9.83 -11.77
N SER A 5 -9.77 -9.59 -12.89
CA SER A 5 -10.56 -8.38 -13.06
C SER A 5 -11.74 -8.36 -12.09
N LEU A 6 -12.03 -7.18 -11.53
CA LEU A 6 -13.18 -6.95 -10.67
C LEU A 6 -14.45 -6.76 -11.49
N GLN A 7 -14.37 -5.92 -12.53
CA GLN A 7 -15.45 -5.62 -13.47
C GLN A 7 -14.91 -5.00 -14.75
N SER A 8 -15.74 -4.98 -15.79
CA SER A 8 -15.52 -4.19 -17.00
C SER A 8 -16.29 -2.87 -16.89
N VAL A 9 -15.65 -1.78 -17.29
CA VAL A 9 -16.23 -0.44 -17.36
C VAL A 9 -15.85 0.21 -18.67
N THR A 10 -16.50 1.31 -19.00
CA THR A 10 -16.22 2.07 -20.21
C THR A 10 -15.78 3.47 -19.83
N ILE A 11 -14.59 3.90 -20.27
CA ILE A 11 -14.18 5.31 -20.15
C ILE A 11 -14.77 6.06 -21.32
N THR A 12 -15.44 7.19 -21.05
CA THR A 12 -16.02 8.06 -22.07
C THR A 12 -15.53 9.50 -21.91
N PHE A 13 -15.15 10.13 -23.01
CA PHE A 13 -14.95 11.57 -23.06
C PHE A 13 -15.34 12.09 -24.46
N GLY A 14 -16.28 13.03 -24.50
CA GLY A 14 -16.90 13.43 -25.75
C GLY A 14 -17.53 12.22 -26.49
N LEU A 15 -17.13 11.99 -27.72
CA LEU A 15 -17.59 10.85 -28.52
C LEU A 15 -16.69 9.61 -28.43
N VAL A 16 -15.62 9.69 -27.67
CA VAL A 16 -14.67 8.58 -27.54
C VAL A 16 -15.11 7.63 -26.44
N THR A 17 -15.12 6.33 -26.75
CA THR A 17 -15.52 5.25 -25.86
C THR A 17 -14.40 4.22 -25.79
N ILE A 18 -13.92 3.92 -24.60
CA ILE A 18 -12.78 3.03 -24.35
C ILE A 18 -13.20 1.94 -23.37
N PRO A 19 -13.45 0.70 -23.83
CA PRO A 19 -13.75 -0.40 -22.95
C PRO A 19 -12.48 -0.84 -22.19
N VAL A 20 -12.59 -0.94 -20.86
CA VAL A 20 -11.49 -1.32 -19.95
C VAL A 20 -11.95 -2.29 -18.89
N LYS A 21 -11.02 -3.07 -18.35
CA LYS A 21 -11.18 -3.91 -17.17
C LYS A 21 -10.52 -3.25 -15.98
N MET A 22 -11.20 -3.28 -14.83
CA MET A 22 -10.68 -2.79 -13.57
C MET A 22 -10.07 -3.93 -12.76
N TYR A 23 -8.92 -3.66 -12.14
CA TYR A 23 -8.20 -4.58 -11.25
C TYR A 23 -7.88 -3.84 -9.96
N ALA A 24 -7.98 -4.51 -8.81
CA ALA A 24 -7.52 -3.90 -7.56
C ALA A 24 -6.02 -3.57 -7.64
N ALA A 25 -5.66 -2.33 -7.34
CA ALA A 25 -4.26 -1.90 -7.28
C ALA A 25 -3.62 -2.24 -5.93
N THR A 26 -4.44 -2.49 -4.89
CA THR A 26 -4.01 -2.85 -3.55
C THR A 26 -4.41 -4.29 -3.22
N ASN A 27 -3.64 -4.95 -2.36
CA ASN A 27 -3.96 -6.27 -1.86
C ASN A 27 -4.23 -6.21 -0.34
N PRO A 28 -5.47 -5.94 0.10
CA PRO A 28 -5.81 -5.86 1.52
C PRO A 28 -5.68 -7.21 2.24
N ARG A 29 -5.59 -8.32 1.50
CA ARG A 29 -5.39 -9.67 2.07
C ARG A 29 -3.91 -10.01 2.33
N ALA A 30 -2.99 -9.09 2.03
CA ALA A 30 -1.57 -9.29 2.34
C ALA A 30 -1.27 -9.22 3.85
N GLY A 31 -2.19 -8.71 4.67
CA GLY A 31 -2.13 -8.75 6.12
C GLY A 31 -2.59 -10.09 6.72
N ILE A 32 -2.19 -10.34 7.97
CA ILE A 32 -2.63 -11.52 8.71
C ILE A 32 -4.08 -11.33 9.12
N SER A 33 -4.93 -12.32 8.82
CA SER A 33 -6.35 -12.31 9.17
C SER A 33 -6.64 -13.36 10.23
N PHE A 34 -7.22 -12.95 11.35
CA PHE A 34 -7.65 -13.84 12.43
C PHE A 34 -9.16 -14.10 12.34
N THR A 35 -9.52 -15.37 12.57
CA THR A 35 -10.94 -15.77 12.73
C THR A 35 -11.29 -15.74 14.20
N MET A 36 -12.41 -15.12 14.55
CA MET A 36 -12.91 -15.14 15.94
C MET A 36 -13.43 -16.52 16.29
N LEU A 37 -12.96 -17.04 17.43
CA LEU A 37 -13.34 -18.32 17.98
C LEU A 37 -13.89 -18.14 19.40
N ASP A 38 -14.74 -19.06 19.84
CA ASP A 38 -15.13 -19.16 21.25
C ASP A 38 -14.04 -19.88 22.08
N ALA A 39 -14.22 -19.97 23.38
CA ALA A 39 -13.26 -20.59 24.29
C ALA A 39 -13.02 -22.10 24.01
N SER A 40 -13.94 -22.77 23.32
CA SER A 40 -13.82 -24.18 22.92
C SER A 40 -13.16 -24.37 21.54
N GLY A 41 -12.82 -23.27 20.85
CA GLY A 41 -12.25 -23.29 19.50
C GLY A 41 -13.29 -23.32 18.39
N GLY A 42 -14.58 -23.19 18.69
CA GLY A 42 -15.66 -23.11 17.73
C GLY A 42 -15.72 -21.74 17.04
N ARG A 43 -16.09 -21.71 15.74
CA ARG A 43 -16.27 -20.44 15.01
C ARG A 43 -17.51 -19.72 15.50
N VAL A 44 -17.37 -18.44 15.85
CA VAL A 44 -18.50 -17.57 16.21
C VAL A 44 -19.13 -16.91 14.98
N LYS A 45 -20.43 -16.61 15.06
CA LYS A 45 -21.19 -15.86 14.05
C LYS A 45 -21.70 -14.56 14.65
N GLN A 46 -21.71 -13.49 13.87
CA GLN A 46 -22.34 -12.23 14.27
C GLN A 46 -23.84 -12.31 14.02
N GLN A 47 -24.62 -11.87 15.00
CA GLN A 47 -26.06 -11.69 14.92
C GLN A 47 -26.41 -10.25 15.28
N TYR A 48 -27.47 -9.73 14.68
CA TYR A 48 -28.02 -8.44 15.05
C TYR A 48 -29.15 -8.67 16.07
N VAL A 49 -29.09 -7.92 17.14
CA VAL A 49 -30.07 -8.02 18.24
C VAL A 49 -30.72 -6.65 18.38
N SER A 50 -32.04 -6.60 18.52
CA SER A 50 -32.77 -5.37 18.82
C SER A 50 -32.31 -4.83 20.17
N ALA A 51 -31.97 -3.55 20.24
CA ALA A 51 -31.54 -2.92 21.48
C ALA A 51 -32.72 -2.81 22.51
N GLU A 52 -33.95 -2.79 22.03
CA GLU A 52 -35.14 -2.63 22.85
C GLU A 52 -35.68 -3.96 23.35
N SER A 53 -35.85 -4.95 22.45
CA SER A 53 -36.46 -6.25 22.82
C SER A 53 -35.42 -7.32 23.17
N GLY A 54 -34.16 -7.16 22.83
CA GLY A 54 -33.14 -8.21 22.97
C GLY A 54 -33.29 -9.38 22.00
N GLU A 55 -34.21 -9.32 21.05
CA GLU A 55 -34.46 -10.39 20.09
C GLU A 55 -33.53 -10.30 18.87
N VAL A 56 -33.23 -11.45 18.28
CA VAL A 56 -32.41 -11.53 17.05
C VAL A 56 -33.21 -11.04 15.86
N VAL A 57 -32.73 -10.01 15.17
CA VAL A 57 -33.38 -9.44 13.99
C VAL A 57 -32.68 -9.95 12.73
N PRO A 58 -33.38 -10.67 11.85
CA PRO A 58 -32.85 -11.09 10.55
C PRO A 58 -32.50 -9.88 9.68
N ARG A 59 -31.36 -9.94 8.97
CA ARG A 59 -30.90 -8.84 8.10
C ARG A 59 -31.91 -8.48 7.00
N THR A 60 -32.77 -9.38 6.62
CA THR A 60 -33.83 -9.18 5.62
C THR A 60 -34.95 -8.27 6.13
N GLU A 61 -35.17 -8.24 7.44
CA GLU A 61 -36.24 -7.48 8.12
C GLU A 61 -35.75 -6.10 8.57
N MET A 62 -34.44 -5.83 8.47
CA MET A 62 -33.91 -4.53 8.84
C MET A 62 -34.29 -3.47 7.83
N ILE A 63 -34.72 -2.33 8.33
CA ILE A 63 -34.95 -1.09 7.58
C ILE A 63 -33.82 -0.11 7.83
N LYS A 64 -33.58 0.80 6.87
CA LYS A 64 -32.59 1.87 7.04
C LYS A 64 -33.27 3.11 7.58
N GLY A 65 -32.77 3.63 8.69
CA GLY A 65 -33.22 4.88 9.30
C GLY A 65 -32.11 5.93 9.24
N TYR A 66 -32.48 7.18 8.94
CA TYR A 66 -31.63 8.34 9.10
C TYR A 66 -32.04 9.11 10.34
N GLU A 67 -31.14 9.24 11.30
CA GLU A 67 -31.38 10.00 12.52
C GLU A 67 -31.19 11.48 12.23
N PHE A 68 -32.25 12.27 12.31
CA PHE A 68 -32.23 13.71 12.06
C PHE A 68 -32.26 14.54 13.34
N GLU A 69 -32.78 13.95 14.42
CA GLU A 69 -32.69 14.45 15.80
C GLU A 69 -32.47 13.26 16.72
N LYS A 70 -32.00 13.47 17.93
CA LYS A 70 -31.73 12.41 18.89
C LYS A 70 -32.99 11.52 19.09
N ASP A 71 -32.81 10.23 18.85
CA ASP A 71 -33.84 9.17 18.92
C ASP A 71 -35.04 9.37 17.94
N ARG A 72 -34.88 10.21 16.89
CA ARG A 72 -35.87 10.43 15.83
C ARG A 72 -35.32 10.04 14.46
N PHE A 73 -35.99 9.09 13.84
CA PHE A 73 -35.55 8.49 12.59
C PHE A 73 -36.54 8.71 11.45
N VAL A 74 -36.03 9.05 10.28
CA VAL A 74 -36.76 8.88 9.01
C VAL A 74 -36.36 7.55 8.43
N THR A 75 -37.30 6.68 8.18
CA THR A 75 -37.06 5.35 7.62
C THR A 75 -37.23 5.35 6.12
N PHE A 76 -36.38 4.58 5.44
CA PHE A 76 -36.40 4.38 3.99
C PHE A 76 -36.61 2.91 3.67
N THR A 77 -37.51 2.63 2.77
CA THR A 77 -37.66 1.30 2.18
C THR A 77 -36.49 1.04 1.19
N LYS A 78 -36.29 -0.23 0.85
CA LYS A 78 -35.27 -0.59 -0.16
C LYS A 78 -35.60 -0.02 -1.54
N GLU A 79 -36.88 0.06 -1.87
CA GLU A 79 -37.42 0.57 -3.12
C GLU A 79 -37.19 2.10 -3.24
N GLU A 80 -37.49 2.85 -2.18
CA GLU A 80 -37.22 4.30 -2.12
C GLU A 80 -35.74 4.60 -2.28
N LEU A 81 -34.87 3.92 -1.55
CA LEU A 81 -33.42 4.10 -1.68
C LEU A 81 -32.94 3.75 -3.09
N LYS A 82 -33.45 2.65 -3.67
CA LYS A 82 -33.11 2.25 -5.03
C LYS A 82 -33.57 3.26 -6.08
N ALA A 83 -34.69 3.96 -5.86
CA ALA A 83 -35.17 5.03 -6.73
C ALA A 83 -34.27 6.28 -6.66
N LEU A 84 -33.61 6.53 -5.50
CA LEU A 84 -32.66 7.63 -5.33
C LEU A 84 -31.25 7.27 -5.81
N GLU A 85 -30.94 5.98 -5.90
CA GLU A 85 -29.64 5.51 -6.37
C GLU A 85 -29.46 5.89 -7.84
N GLN A 86 -28.31 6.45 -8.17
CA GLN A 86 -27.94 6.68 -9.56
C GLN A 86 -27.78 5.34 -10.29
N ALA A 87 -28.45 5.21 -11.43
CA ALA A 87 -28.32 4.02 -12.26
C ALA A 87 -26.85 3.77 -12.58
N SER A 88 -26.36 2.56 -12.26
CA SER A 88 -24.99 2.17 -12.55
C SER A 88 -24.81 2.09 -14.06
N SER A 89 -24.22 3.12 -14.66
CA SER A 89 -24.01 3.17 -16.11
C SER A 89 -22.89 2.24 -16.61
N GLY A 90 -22.07 1.72 -15.68
CA GLY A 90 -20.84 1.00 -16.03
C GLY A 90 -19.83 1.87 -16.79
N ALA A 91 -20.05 3.19 -16.82
CA ALA A 91 -19.21 4.16 -17.50
C ALA A 91 -18.49 5.07 -16.49
N VAL A 92 -17.27 5.45 -16.84
CA VAL A 92 -16.50 6.51 -16.22
C VAL A 92 -16.49 7.68 -17.21
N GLU A 93 -17.23 8.71 -16.90
CA GLU A 93 -17.33 9.90 -17.75
C GLU A 93 -16.25 10.90 -17.36
N ILE A 94 -15.30 11.16 -18.26
CA ILE A 94 -14.28 12.21 -18.06
C ILE A 94 -14.95 13.57 -18.32
N THR A 95 -14.83 14.45 -17.30
CA THR A 95 -15.38 15.81 -17.36
C THR A 95 -14.33 16.85 -17.72
N GLU A 96 -13.09 16.65 -17.26
CA GLU A 96 -12.00 17.60 -17.51
C GLU A 96 -10.62 16.94 -17.37
N PHE A 97 -9.57 17.67 -17.80
CA PHE A 97 -8.17 17.30 -17.59
C PHE A 97 -7.46 18.41 -16.81
N VAL A 98 -6.77 18.01 -15.74
CA VAL A 98 -6.04 18.91 -14.86
C VAL A 98 -4.54 18.53 -14.80
N PRO A 99 -3.63 19.44 -14.44
CA PRO A 99 -2.24 19.06 -14.17
C PRO A 99 -2.18 17.97 -13.09
N ALA A 100 -1.44 16.89 -13.32
CA ALA A 100 -1.40 15.76 -12.40
C ALA A 100 -0.96 16.14 -10.97
N ALA A 101 -0.09 17.15 -10.84
CA ALA A 101 0.41 17.65 -9.56
C ALA A 101 -0.57 18.58 -8.81
N SER A 102 -1.70 18.97 -9.42
CA SER A 102 -2.67 19.88 -8.79
C SER A 102 -3.62 19.20 -7.81
N ILE A 103 -3.66 17.86 -7.81
CA ILE A 103 -4.53 17.10 -6.91
C ILE A 103 -3.74 16.77 -5.64
N ASP A 104 -4.20 17.32 -4.51
CA ASP A 104 -3.60 17.03 -3.21
C ASP A 104 -3.78 15.53 -2.87
N PRO A 105 -2.74 14.84 -2.40
CA PRO A 105 -2.83 13.43 -2.00
C PRO A 105 -3.90 13.12 -0.96
N VAL A 106 -4.34 14.07 -0.16
CA VAL A 106 -5.41 13.90 0.85
C VAL A 106 -6.74 13.48 0.23
N PHE A 107 -6.98 13.82 -1.05
CA PHE A 107 -8.21 13.45 -1.74
C PHE A 107 -8.25 12.02 -2.25
N TYR A 108 -7.12 11.29 -2.30
CA TYR A 108 -7.10 9.93 -2.85
C TYR A 108 -7.59 8.90 -1.83
N GLU A 109 -8.55 8.06 -2.24
CA GLU A 109 -9.09 6.95 -1.42
C GLU A 109 -8.64 5.58 -1.95
N LYS A 110 -9.29 5.06 -2.97
CA LYS A 110 -9.05 3.72 -3.53
C LYS A 110 -8.47 3.79 -4.93
N ALA A 111 -7.64 2.82 -5.26
CA ALA A 111 -6.97 2.76 -6.54
C ALA A 111 -7.25 1.44 -7.28
N TYR A 112 -7.43 1.55 -8.61
CA TYR A 112 -7.70 0.43 -9.51
C TYR A 112 -6.83 0.56 -10.77
N TYR A 113 -6.11 -0.48 -11.13
CA TYR A 113 -5.47 -0.53 -12.43
C TYR A 113 -6.51 -0.73 -13.53
N LEU A 114 -6.32 -0.05 -14.64
CA LEU A 114 -7.16 -0.19 -15.83
C LEU A 114 -6.38 -0.91 -16.92
N GLY A 115 -6.93 -2.00 -17.41
CA GLY A 115 -6.40 -2.70 -18.58
C GLY A 115 -7.38 -2.61 -19.76
N PRO A 116 -6.92 -2.57 -21.01
CA PRO A 116 -7.82 -2.54 -22.16
C PRO A 116 -8.66 -3.81 -22.23
N ASP A 117 -9.96 -3.68 -22.50
CA ASP A 117 -10.85 -4.80 -22.85
C ASP A 117 -10.92 -4.99 -24.36
N LYS A 118 -11.71 -5.94 -24.83
CA LYS A 118 -11.86 -6.28 -26.25
C LYS A 118 -12.20 -5.02 -27.08
N GLY A 119 -11.40 -4.76 -28.10
CA GLY A 119 -11.54 -3.57 -28.95
C GLY A 119 -10.99 -2.26 -28.37
N GLY A 120 -10.63 -2.21 -27.08
CA GLY A 120 -10.17 -1.02 -26.40
C GLY A 120 -8.67 -0.73 -26.51
N ALA A 121 -7.85 -1.63 -27.02
CA ALA A 121 -6.39 -1.53 -26.94
C ALA A 121 -5.82 -0.25 -27.60
N LYS A 122 -6.26 0.10 -28.82
CA LYS A 122 -5.79 1.28 -29.55
C LYS A 122 -6.21 2.59 -28.88
N PRO A 123 -7.52 2.83 -28.60
CA PRO A 123 -7.94 4.06 -27.94
C PRO A 123 -7.40 4.19 -26.50
N TYR A 124 -7.25 3.08 -25.77
CA TYR A 124 -6.61 3.07 -24.46
C TYR A 124 -5.17 3.59 -24.52
N ARG A 125 -4.39 3.06 -25.45
CA ARG A 125 -2.98 3.46 -25.61
C ARG A 125 -2.85 4.91 -26.04
N LEU A 126 -3.72 5.35 -26.96
CA LEU A 126 -3.76 6.75 -27.39
C LEU A 126 -4.05 7.70 -26.23
N LEU A 127 -5.03 7.38 -25.38
CA LEU A 127 -5.34 8.18 -24.19
C LEU A 127 -4.14 8.21 -23.22
N ALA A 128 -3.53 7.06 -22.93
CA ALA A 128 -2.40 6.98 -22.02
C ALA A 128 -1.18 7.78 -22.51
N GLU A 129 -0.86 7.73 -23.80
CA GLU A 129 0.23 8.50 -24.42
C GLU A 129 -0.08 10.00 -24.39
N ALA A 130 -1.26 10.42 -24.80
CA ALA A 130 -1.67 11.83 -24.78
C ALA A 130 -1.65 12.45 -23.37
N MET A 131 -2.10 11.68 -22.36
CA MET A 131 -2.03 12.12 -20.94
C MET A 131 -0.61 12.20 -20.43
N ARG A 132 0.27 11.28 -20.84
CA ARG A 132 1.69 11.30 -20.47
C ARG A 132 2.40 12.51 -21.06
N ASP A 133 2.22 12.75 -22.35
CA ASP A 133 2.88 13.85 -23.06
C ASP A 133 2.40 15.22 -22.55
N SER A 134 1.13 15.32 -22.17
CA SER A 134 0.57 16.57 -21.62
C SER A 134 0.82 16.75 -20.12
N GLY A 135 1.29 15.73 -19.38
CA GLY A 135 1.44 15.77 -17.92
C GLY A 135 0.12 15.94 -17.16
N ARG A 136 -1.01 15.55 -17.77
CA ARG A 136 -2.35 15.78 -17.22
C ARG A 136 -2.98 14.49 -16.70
N SER A 137 -3.85 14.64 -15.70
CA SER A 137 -4.78 13.63 -15.20
C SER A 137 -6.18 13.97 -15.64
N ALA A 138 -7.03 12.97 -15.85
CA ALA A 138 -8.44 13.15 -16.17
C ALA A 138 -9.27 13.07 -14.89
N ILE A 139 -10.14 14.05 -14.68
CA ILE A 139 -11.19 14.02 -13.65
C ILE A 139 -12.47 13.54 -14.29
N GLY A 140 -13.19 12.67 -13.60
CA GLY A 140 -14.44 12.12 -14.11
C GLY A 140 -15.40 11.69 -13.01
N ARG A 141 -16.57 11.24 -13.45
CA ARG A 141 -17.63 10.70 -12.59
C ARG A 141 -17.83 9.23 -12.91
N TRP A 142 -18.01 8.45 -11.89
CA TRP A 142 -18.26 7.02 -12.00
C TRP A 142 -19.47 6.62 -11.16
N ALA A 143 -20.56 6.22 -11.82
CA ALA A 143 -21.73 5.70 -11.16
C ALA A 143 -21.61 4.19 -10.95
N ALA A 144 -21.48 3.76 -9.69
CA ALA A 144 -21.36 2.37 -9.31
C ALA A 144 -22.01 2.10 -7.95
N ARG A 145 -22.66 0.94 -7.82
CA ARG A 145 -23.27 0.49 -6.56
C ARG A 145 -24.24 1.50 -5.94
N GLY A 146 -25.00 2.19 -6.78
CA GLY A 146 -25.97 3.19 -6.38
C GLY A 146 -25.40 4.54 -5.94
N LYS A 147 -24.06 4.72 -6.05
CA LYS A 147 -23.36 5.97 -5.71
C LYS A 147 -22.67 6.56 -6.94
N GLN A 148 -22.48 7.85 -6.91
CA GLN A 148 -21.61 8.56 -7.83
C GLN A 148 -20.28 8.83 -7.14
N TYR A 149 -19.19 8.40 -7.75
CA TYR A 149 -17.82 8.63 -7.30
C TYR A 149 -17.17 9.71 -8.16
N LEU A 150 -16.44 10.61 -7.52
CA LEU A 150 -15.47 11.45 -8.19
C LEU A 150 -14.22 10.61 -8.41
N VAL A 151 -13.65 10.61 -9.61
CA VAL A 151 -12.50 9.78 -9.93
C VAL A 151 -11.44 10.56 -10.69
N ASN A 152 -10.20 10.18 -10.43
CA ASN A 152 -9.02 10.62 -11.18
C ASN A 152 -8.47 9.44 -11.99
N ILE A 153 -8.26 9.63 -13.29
CA ILE A 153 -7.49 8.69 -14.12
C ILE A 153 -6.14 9.34 -14.40
N ARG A 154 -5.07 8.63 -14.10
CA ARG A 154 -3.71 9.07 -14.40
C ARG A 154 -2.85 7.96 -15.01
N VAL A 155 -1.75 8.35 -15.64
CA VAL A 155 -0.80 7.42 -16.23
C VAL A 155 0.14 6.89 -15.15
N VAL A 156 0.37 5.57 -15.15
CA VAL A 156 1.36 4.89 -14.29
C VAL A 156 2.15 3.93 -15.16
N GLU A 157 3.46 4.08 -15.20
CA GLU A 157 4.33 3.28 -16.07
C GLU A 157 3.79 3.22 -17.52
N GLN A 158 3.31 2.05 -17.97
CA GLN A 158 2.74 1.86 -19.30
C GLN A 158 1.22 1.80 -19.33
N GLY A 159 0.55 2.01 -18.19
CA GLY A 159 -0.88 1.84 -18.04
C GLY A 159 -1.61 3.03 -17.44
N LEU A 160 -2.89 2.85 -17.22
CA LEU A 160 -3.77 3.81 -16.55
C LEU A 160 -4.18 3.26 -15.19
N ILE A 161 -4.28 4.15 -14.22
CA ILE A 161 -4.86 3.88 -12.90
C ILE A 161 -6.05 4.81 -12.70
N LEU A 162 -7.14 4.27 -12.18
CA LEU A 162 -8.29 5.02 -11.70
C LEU A 162 -8.20 5.09 -10.18
N GLN A 163 -8.33 6.28 -9.62
CA GLN A 163 -8.36 6.52 -8.19
C GLN A 163 -9.67 7.20 -7.81
N GLU A 164 -10.37 6.64 -6.83
CA GLU A 164 -11.50 7.31 -6.19
C GLU A 164 -10.99 8.55 -5.46
N LEU A 165 -11.69 9.67 -5.61
CA LEU A 165 -11.42 10.92 -4.91
C LEU A 165 -12.54 11.20 -3.92
N LEU A 166 -12.17 11.74 -2.76
CA LEU A 166 -13.09 12.30 -1.80
C LEU A 166 -13.69 13.60 -2.35
N TYR A 167 -14.95 13.88 -1.99
CA TYR A 167 -15.56 15.18 -2.23
C TYR A 167 -15.01 16.23 -1.26
N ALA A 168 -15.18 17.50 -1.58
CA ALA A 168 -14.63 18.60 -0.77
C ALA A 168 -15.18 18.65 0.66
N ASP A 169 -16.43 18.20 0.86
CA ASP A 169 -17.09 18.08 2.16
C ASP A 169 -16.67 16.87 2.98
N GLU A 170 -15.98 15.89 2.36
CA GLU A 170 -15.42 14.73 3.03
C GLU A 170 -14.00 14.98 3.56
N VAL A 171 -13.36 16.07 3.15
CA VAL A 171 -12.00 16.45 3.58
C VAL A 171 -12.08 17.64 4.53
N ARG A 172 -11.55 17.46 5.74
CA ARG A 172 -11.47 18.55 6.74
C ARG A 172 -10.44 19.58 6.35
N SER A 173 -10.73 20.87 6.64
CA SER A 173 -9.75 21.93 6.49
C SER A 173 -8.65 21.80 7.54
N ILE A 174 -7.41 22.10 7.15
CA ILE A 174 -6.29 22.24 8.10
C ILE A 174 -6.54 23.40 9.10
N ASP A 175 -7.39 24.37 8.72
CA ASP A 175 -7.76 25.49 9.59
C ASP A 175 -8.56 25.06 10.82
N GLU A 176 -9.15 23.85 10.82
CA GLU A 176 -9.78 23.24 11.99
C GLU A 176 -8.77 22.80 13.05
N VAL A 177 -7.48 22.75 12.69
CA VAL A 177 -6.40 22.35 13.59
C VAL A 177 -5.76 23.63 14.16
N GLU A 178 -5.86 23.81 15.45
CA GLU A 178 -5.21 24.94 16.16
C GLU A 178 -3.69 24.74 16.14
N ILE A 179 -3.01 25.31 15.16
CA ILE A 179 -1.54 25.30 15.06
C ILE A 179 -1.02 26.61 15.65
N PRO A 180 -0.39 26.58 16.84
CA PRO A 180 0.12 27.79 17.46
C PRO A 180 1.29 28.35 16.65
N ASP A 181 1.30 29.68 16.46
CA ASP A 181 2.43 30.38 15.85
C ASP A 181 3.63 30.36 16.80
N ALA A 182 4.77 29.88 16.33
CA ALA A 182 6.00 29.79 17.09
C ALA A 182 7.18 30.38 16.30
N LYS A 183 7.94 31.28 16.95
CA LYS A 183 9.15 31.84 16.34
C LYS A 183 10.26 30.79 16.27
N VAL A 184 10.75 30.55 15.08
CA VAL A 184 11.89 29.64 14.83
C VAL A 184 13.18 30.45 14.74
N ASN A 185 14.19 30.03 15.48
CA ASN A 185 15.53 30.64 15.44
C ASN A 185 16.26 30.17 14.18
N SER A 186 16.94 31.08 13.48
CA SER A 186 17.68 30.77 12.25
C SER A 186 18.79 29.72 12.44
N LYS A 187 19.41 29.66 13.63
CA LYS A 187 20.44 28.62 13.94
C LYS A 187 19.82 27.25 14.15
N GLU A 188 18.63 27.18 14.75
CA GLU A 188 17.85 25.94 14.91
C GLU A 188 17.39 25.41 13.55
N LEU A 189 16.90 26.30 12.69
CA LEU A 189 16.48 25.95 11.32
C LEU A 189 17.66 25.41 10.49
N ALA A 190 18.84 26.08 10.58
CA ALA A 190 20.02 25.61 9.86
C ALA A 190 20.46 24.20 10.33
N LEU A 191 20.41 23.93 11.64
CA LEU A 191 20.76 22.64 12.18
C LEU A 191 19.73 21.55 11.82
N ALA A 192 18.45 21.91 11.80
CA ALA A 192 17.38 21.01 11.34
C ALA A 192 17.55 20.66 9.85
N ASN A 193 17.89 21.64 9.00
CA ASN A 193 18.16 21.39 7.58
C ASN A 193 19.37 20.44 7.40
N GLN A 194 20.46 20.63 8.14
CA GLN A 194 21.60 19.71 8.10
C GLN A 194 21.21 18.28 8.49
N LEU A 195 20.31 18.14 9.49
CA LEU A 195 19.82 16.81 9.87
C LEU A 195 18.96 16.20 8.76
N ILE A 196 18.06 16.95 8.16
CA ILE A 196 17.24 16.54 7.04
C ILE A 196 18.13 16.07 5.88
N ASP A 197 19.12 16.89 5.50
CA ASP A 197 20.07 16.54 4.42
C ASP A 197 20.82 15.24 4.70
N SER A 198 21.21 15.01 5.96
CA SER A 198 21.92 13.79 6.38
C SER A 198 21.10 12.50 6.25
N ILE A 199 19.76 12.61 6.14
CA ILE A 199 18.85 11.48 6.02
C ILE A 199 18.05 11.47 4.70
N THR A 200 18.32 12.44 3.84
CA THR A 200 17.62 12.58 2.55
C THR A 200 18.02 11.43 1.62
N SER A 201 17.03 10.76 1.07
CA SER A 201 17.16 9.78 0.00
C SER A 201 16.74 10.39 -1.33
N LYS A 202 17.35 9.95 -2.43
CA LYS A 202 17.04 10.46 -3.78
C LYS A 202 15.66 10.03 -4.29
N SER A 203 15.14 8.91 -3.81
CA SER A 203 13.84 8.34 -4.21
C SER A 203 13.26 7.51 -3.08
N PHE A 204 11.92 7.43 -3.06
CA PHE A 204 11.22 6.51 -2.18
C PHE A 204 11.23 5.10 -2.77
N ASP A 205 11.79 4.14 -2.03
CA ASP A 205 11.76 2.71 -2.36
C ASP A 205 10.94 1.97 -1.31
N PRO A 206 9.70 1.56 -1.62
CA PRO A 206 8.83 0.89 -0.67
C PRO A 206 9.34 -0.48 -0.22
N THR A 207 10.26 -1.11 -0.97
CA THR A 207 10.80 -2.44 -0.64
C THR A 207 11.74 -2.44 0.56
N GLN A 208 12.24 -1.26 0.95
CA GLN A 208 13.09 -1.07 2.12
C GLN A 208 12.31 -1.08 3.44
N TYR A 209 10.98 -0.92 3.37
CA TYR A 209 10.12 -0.89 4.54
C TYR A 209 9.40 -2.22 4.69
N LYS A 210 9.55 -2.84 5.86
CA LYS A 210 8.90 -4.10 6.22
C LYS A 210 8.03 -3.90 7.45
N ASP A 211 6.98 -4.68 7.55
CA ASP A 211 6.14 -4.75 8.74
C ASP A 211 6.71 -5.82 9.69
N ASP A 212 7.60 -5.37 10.59
CA ASP A 212 8.23 -6.26 11.57
C ASP A 212 7.21 -6.91 12.52
N VAL A 213 6.03 -6.32 12.70
CA VAL A 213 4.96 -6.91 13.52
C VAL A 213 4.36 -8.10 12.80
N LYS A 214 4.11 -7.96 11.51
CA LYS A 214 3.63 -9.04 10.66
C LYS A 214 4.60 -10.21 10.66
N ASP A 215 5.89 -9.95 10.44
CA ASP A 215 6.94 -10.98 10.42
C ASP A 215 6.99 -11.74 11.76
N ARG A 216 6.92 -11.02 12.89
CA ARG A 216 6.86 -11.64 14.24
C ARG A 216 5.60 -12.48 14.44
N ILE A 217 4.44 -12.02 13.99
CA ILE A 217 3.20 -12.78 14.11
C ILE A 217 3.26 -14.04 13.26
N GLU A 218 3.77 -13.94 12.02
CA GLU A 218 3.95 -15.10 11.13
C GLU A 218 4.91 -16.15 11.76
N GLU A 219 6.02 -15.70 12.35
CA GLU A 219 6.95 -16.59 13.07
C GLU A 219 6.25 -17.29 14.26
N GLN A 220 5.47 -16.55 15.06
CA GLN A 220 4.72 -17.12 16.19
C GLN A 220 3.63 -18.11 15.74
N ILE A 221 2.97 -17.84 14.63
CA ILE A 221 2.01 -18.78 14.03
C ILE A 221 2.72 -20.08 13.63
N GLN A 222 3.90 -19.99 13.00
CA GLN A 222 4.68 -21.16 12.61
C GLN A 222 5.12 -22.01 13.82
N LYS A 223 5.59 -21.37 14.90
CA LYS A 223 5.93 -22.06 16.16
C LYS A 223 4.71 -22.77 16.75
N LYS A 224 3.56 -22.12 16.81
CA LYS A 224 2.31 -22.74 17.29
C LYS A 224 1.86 -23.93 16.44
N VAL A 225 1.97 -23.80 15.12
CA VAL A 225 1.64 -24.89 14.18
C VAL A 225 2.60 -26.07 14.38
N ALA A 226 3.88 -25.82 14.71
CA ALA A 226 4.86 -26.85 15.02
C ALA A 226 4.67 -27.49 16.43
N GLY A 227 3.75 -26.99 17.26
CA GLY A 227 3.48 -27.51 18.60
C GLY A 227 4.44 -26.98 19.68
N GLU A 228 5.21 -25.93 19.39
CA GLU A 228 6.09 -25.28 20.38
C GLU A 228 5.27 -24.37 21.30
N GLU A 229 5.48 -24.47 22.63
CA GLU A 229 4.90 -23.52 23.59
C GLU A 229 5.57 -22.16 23.45
N ILE A 230 4.74 -21.11 23.36
CA ILE A 230 5.24 -19.75 23.29
C ILE A 230 5.47 -19.23 24.71
N THR A 231 6.72 -19.08 25.09
CA THR A 231 7.09 -18.19 26.18
C THR A 231 7.00 -16.74 25.67
N VAL A 232 6.01 -16.00 26.15
CA VAL A 232 5.94 -14.55 25.92
C VAL A 232 7.13 -13.92 26.61
N ALA A 233 8.15 -13.56 25.84
CA ALA A 233 9.20 -12.68 26.37
C ALA A 233 8.52 -11.33 26.64
N ASP A 234 8.50 -10.91 27.89
CA ASP A 234 8.06 -9.57 28.31
C ASP A 234 9.03 -8.52 27.75
N ASP A 235 8.87 -8.16 26.48
CA ASP A 235 9.49 -6.98 25.89
C ASP A 235 8.76 -5.68 26.32
N ALA A 236 8.36 -5.63 27.60
CA ALA A 236 7.85 -4.43 28.25
C ALA A 236 8.98 -3.47 28.70
N ALA A 237 10.03 -3.32 27.92
CA ALA A 237 11.12 -2.40 28.21
C ALA A 237 11.19 -1.23 27.22
N GLY A 238 10.05 -0.61 26.95
CA GLY A 238 9.92 0.57 26.10
C GLY A 238 8.98 1.65 26.63
N ALA A 239 8.58 1.58 27.90
CA ALA A 239 7.85 2.67 28.53
C ALA A 239 8.77 3.90 28.62
N SER A 240 8.53 4.89 27.79
CA SER A 240 9.18 6.19 27.82
C SER A 240 9.04 6.79 29.22
N LYS A 241 10.13 6.77 30.00
CA LYS A 241 10.26 7.64 31.15
C LYS A 241 10.05 9.06 30.69
N GLY A 242 9.17 9.77 31.40
CA GLY A 242 8.66 11.09 31.12
C GLY A 242 9.64 12.02 30.40
N ALA A 243 9.17 12.67 29.37
CA ALA A 243 9.93 13.61 28.55
C ALA A 243 10.52 14.71 29.46
N LYS A 244 11.81 14.62 29.73
CA LYS A 244 12.56 15.78 30.20
C LYS A 244 12.55 16.78 29.05
N VAL A 245 12.18 18.02 29.36
CA VAL A 245 12.35 19.14 28.44
C VAL A 245 13.84 19.27 28.16
N ILE A 246 14.24 18.68 27.01
CA ILE A 246 15.61 18.78 26.50
C ILE A 246 15.61 19.97 25.55
N ASP A 247 16.62 20.82 25.67
CA ASP A 247 16.82 21.91 24.71
C ASP A 247 16.88 21.32 23.28
N ILE A 248 16.05 21.85 22.39
CA ILE A 248 15.93 21.40 21.00
C ILE A 248 17.31 21.36 20.31
N MET A 249 18.17 22.36 20.60
CA MET A 249 19.53 22.44 20.08
C MET A 249 20.41 21.27 20.52
N ASP A 250 20.30 20.85 21.76
CA ASP A 250 21.09 19.73 22.29
C ASP A 250 20.57 18.38 21.74
N ALA A 251 19.25 18.24 21.57
CA ALA A 251 18.65 17.07 20.95
C ALA A 251 19.06 16.92 19.48
N LEU A 252 19.05 18.01 18.70
CA LEU A 252 19.47 18.03 17.29
C LEU A 252 20.97 17.71 17.15
N ARG A 253 21.84 18.31 18.00
CA ARG A 253 23.29 18.01 18.02
C ARG A 253 23.57 16.56 18.41
N ALA A 254 22.85 16.00 19.37
CA ALA A 254 22.99 14.60 19.77
C ALA A 254 22.59 13.64 18.65
N SER A 255 21.54 13.96 17.89
CA SER A 255 21.08 13.17 16.74
C SER A 255 22.11 13.18 15.59
N LEU A 256 22.71 14.31 15.28
CA LEU A 256 23.80 14.40 14.31
C LEU A 256 25.04 13.62 14.72
N LYS A 257 25.45 13.70 16.01
CA LYS A 257 26.58 12.91 16.54
C LYS A 257 26.36 11.40 16.49
N ARG A 258 25.17 10.93 16.82
CA ARG A 258 24.85 9.48 16.74
C ARG A 258 24.96 8.93 15.32
N ARG A 259 24.63 9.72 14.32
CA ARG A 259 24.67 9.31 12.92
C ARG A 259 26.08 9.42 12.29
N GLY A 260 26.84 10.45 12.64
CA GLY A 260 28.24 10.58 12.21
C GLY A 260 29.16 9.47 12.75
N GLY A 261 28.81 8.85 13.88
CA GLY A 261 29.54 7.70 14.45
C GLY A 261 29.20 6.35 13.80
N ASN A 262 28.00 6.20 13.22
CA ASN A 262 27.57 4.92 12.64
C ASN A 262 28.00 4.75 11.16
N GLY A 263 28.37 5.82 10.47
CA GLY A 263 28.90 5.76 9.11
C GLY A 263 30.30 5.13 9.02
N ALA A 264 31.12 5.27 10.06
CA ALA A 264 32.44 4.68 10.10
C ALA A 264 32.44 3.16 10.38
N ALA A 265 31.37 2.63 10.99
CA ALA A 265 31.23 1.20 11.26
C ALA A 265 30.65 0.42 10.08
N ALA A 266 29.85 1.05 9.21
CA ALA A 266 29.27 0.42 8.02
C ALA A 266 30.32 0.21 6.92
N ASP A 267 31.26 1.15 6.71
CA ASP A 267 32.37 1.02 5.74
C ASP A 267 33.41 -0.05 6.16
N ALA A 268 33.59 -0.29 7.46
CA ALA A 268 34.48 -1.33 7.94
C ALA A 268 33.91 -2.76 7.81
N ALA A 269 32.60 -2.93 7.74
CA ALA A 269 31.94 -4.22 7.53
C ALA A 269 31.94 -4.63 6.04
N ASP A 270 31.86 -3.69 5.11
CA ASP A 270 31.84 -3.98 3.67
C ASP A 270 33.25 -4.34 3.14
N SER A 271 34.32 -3.80 3.72
CA SER A 271 35.71 -4.16 3.37
C SER A 271 36.12 -5.58 3.80
N ARG A 272 35.49 -6.15 4.86
CA ARG A 272 35.74 -7.54 5.28
C ARG A 272 34.94 -8.58 4.47
N GLY A 273 33.81 -8.23 3.91
CA GLY A 273 33.01 -9.08 3.04
C GLY A 273 33.65 -9.31 1.66
N SER A 274 34.38 -8.34 1.13
CA SER A 274 35.06 -8.43 -0.18
C SER A 274 36.28 -9.36 -0.17
N ALA A 275 37.03 -9.45 0.94
CA ALA A 275 38.20 -10.32 1.05
C ALA A 275 37.82 -11.81 1.16
N ALA A 276 36.74 -12.13 1.87
CA ALA A 276 36.25 -13.52 2.03
C ALA A 276 35.63 -14.11 0.74
N ARG A 277 35.03 -13.25 -0.13
CA ARG A 277 34.49 -13.69 -1.42
C ARG A 277 35.56 -14.01 -2.48
N LYS A 278 36.72 -13.36 -2.43
CA LYS A 278 37.84 -13.67 -3.38
C LYS A 278 38.51 -15.00 -3.09
N THR A 279 38.61 -15.43 -1.83
CA THR A 279 39.23 -16.70 -1.45
C THR A 279 38.34 -17.92 -1.79
N THR A 280 37.03 -17.82 -1.71
CA THR A 280 36.10 -18.90 -2.07
C THR A 280 35.99 -19.07 -3.59
N ALA A 281 36.09 -17.99 -4.38
CA ALA A 281 36.08 -18.07 -5.84
C ALA A 281 37.34 -18.75 -6.40
N LYS A 282 38.52 -18.54 -5.77
CA LYS A 282 39.78 -19.17 -6.19
C LYS A 282 39.80 -20.68 -5.91
N ARG A 283 39.18 -21.11 -4.81
CA ARG A 283 39.10 -22.54 -4.45
C ARG A 283 38.08 -23.32 -5.31
N ALA A 284 37.06 -22.66 -5.85
CA ALA A 284 36.10 -23.26 -6.78
C ALA A 284 36.64 -23.38 -8.21
N ALA A 285 37.54 -22.48 -8.63
CA ALA A 285 38.20 -22.55 -9.93
C ALA A 285 39.23 -23.70 -10.00
N GLU A 286 40.02 -23.93 -8.95
CA GLU A 286 40.96 -25.05 -8.91
C GLU A 286 40.28 -26.43 -8.92
N LYS A 287 39.11 -26.57 -8.29
CA LYS A 287 38.33 -27.82 -8.32
C LYS A 287 37.70 -28.13 -9.68
N LYS A 288 37.44 -27.12 -10.53
CA LYS A 288 36.89 -27.33 -11.89
C LYS A 288 37.99 -27.74 -12.89
N THR A 289 39.21 -27.28 -12.74
CA THR A 289 40.34 -27.69 -13.62
C THR A 289 40.78 -29.10 -13.35
N ALA A 290 40.82 -29.57 -12.09
CA ALA A 290 41.14 -30.95 -11.76
C ALA A 290 40.10 -31.96 -12.29
N LYS A 291 38.82 -31.60 -12.31
CA LYS A 291 37.74 -32.49 -12.82
C LYS A 291 37.71 -32.57 -14.35
N LYS A 292 38.29 -31.59 -15.05
CA LYS A 292 38.34 -31.59 -16.52
C LYS A 292 39.56 -32.37 -17.07
N SER A 293 40.64 -32.47 -16.30
CA SER A 293 41.82 -33.30 -16.66
C SER A 293 41.53 -34.82 -16.44
N ALA A 294 40.80 -35.20 -15.38
CA ALA A 294 40.42 -36.58 -15.16
C ALA A 294 39.47 -37.15 -16.21
N ARG A 295 38.54 -36.33 -16.75
CA ARG A 295 37.63 -36.75 -17.84
C ARG A 295 38.32 -36.93 -19.19
N LYS A 296 39.47 -36.25 -19.42
CA LYS A 296 40.22 -36.40 -20.69
C LYS A 296 41.12 -37.61 -20.70
N ALA A 297 41.51 -38.16 -19.53
CA ALA A 297 42.30 -39.40 -19.39
C ALA A 297 41.48 -40.67 -19.64
N VAL A 298 40.20 -40.71 -19.17
CA VAL A 298 39.31 -41.86 -19.35
C VAL A 298 38.82 -42.02 -20.81
N GLY A 299 38.73 -40.91 -21.57
CA GLY A 299 38.30 -40.95 -23.00
C GLY A 299 39.35 -41.46 -23.97
N LYS A 300 40.64 -41.60 -23.58
CA LYS A 300 41.72 -42.07 -24.45
C LYS A 300 41.99 -43.57 -24.38
N THR A 301 41.54 -44.23 -23.34
CA THR A 301 41.71 -45.71 -23.13
C THR A 301 40.67 -46.55 -23.82
N VAL A 302 39.51 -46.02 -24.18
CA VAL A 302 38.41 -46.77 -24.81
C VAL A 302 38.54 -46.81 -26.37
N ARG A 303 39.43 -46.03 -26.96
CA ARG A 303 39.65 -46.02 -28.45
C ARG A 303 40.78 -46.90 -28.98
N LYS A 304 41.37 -47.73 -28.13
CA LYS A 304 42.48 -48.64 -28.53
C LYS A 304 42.18 -50.13 -28.37
N ALA A 305 40.92 -50.50 -28.14
CA ALA A 305 40.47 -51.89 -28.12
C ALA A 305 39.12 -51.98 -28.88
N ALA A 306 39.16 -51.79 -30.20
CA ALA A 306 38.23 -52.27 -31.21
C ALA A 306 38.89 -52.06 -32.56
#